data_15c897fcc9f0e45d060b6bc28fd8e8ce
#
_entry.id   15c897fcc9f0e45d060b6bc28fd8e8ce
#
_cell.length_a   1.000
_cell.length_b   1.000
_cell.length_c   1.000
_cell.angle_alpha   90.00
_cell.angle_beta   90.00
_cell.angle_gamma   90.00
#
_symmetry.space_group_name_H-M   'P 1'
#
loop_
_entity.id
_entity.type
_entity.pdbx_description
1 polymer ?
#
loop_
_entity_poly.entity_id
_entity_poly.type
_entity_poly.pdbx_seq_one_letter_code
_entity_poly.pdbx_strand_id
1 'polypeptide(L)'
;MKVYVLPADPHGCGHYRLIWPSNVLQKAGHEIVIMPPSKDSGFMASFQDNDDGTQLLTGLRVPADADVIVLQRPSHPMQPSMIQMLRSNGIAVVVDMDDDMSSIHPNNIAFNTYRPDSAFRKIGVGEEDVLLEACR
;
A
#
# COMPACT_ATOMS: atom_id res chain seq x y z
N MET A 1 -2.21 21.28 -0.50
CA MET A 1 -1.86 19.89 -0.87
C MET A 1 -2.09 19.01 0.35
N LYS A 2 -2.97 18.05 0.21
CA LYS A 2 -3.36 17.15 1.30
C LYS A 2 -2.80 15.74 1.08
N VAL A 3 -2.03 15.25 2.03
CA VAL A 3 -1.31 13.98 1.96
C VAL A 3 -1.95 12.98 2.89
N TYR A 4 -2.30 11.83 2.35
CA TYR A 4 -2.78 10.67 3.12
C TYR A 4 -1.68 9.63 3.24
N VAL A 5 -1.36 9.24 4.46
CA VAL A 5 -0.26 8.32 4.76
C VAL A 5 -0.83 7.03 5.33
N LEU A 6 -0.54 5.90 4.67
CA LEU A 6 -1.02 4.57 5.02
C LEU A 6 0.16 3.73 5.54
N PRO A 7 0.44 3.74 6.84
CA PRO A 7 1.45 2.88 7.44
C PRO A 7 1.03 1.41 7.33
N ALA A 8 1.98 0.53 7.07
CA ALA A 8 1.72 -0.91 7.05
C ALA A 8 1.43 -1.48 8.45
N ASP A 9 1.98 -0.83 9.48
CA ASP A 9 1.76 -1.19 10.87
C ASP A 9 1.82 0.07 11.77
N PRO A 10 1.18 0.05 12.95
CA PRO A 10 1.21 1.17 13.90
C PRO A 10 2.48 1.21 14.76
N HIS A 11 3.36 0.22 14.63
CA HIS A 11 4.58 0.02 15.39
C HIS A 11 5.79 -0.09 14.47
N GLY A 12 6.98 -0.31 15.01
CA GLY A 12 8.18 -0.60 14.24
C GLY A 12 8.39 0.37 13.07
N CYS A 13 8.54 -0.17 11.88
CA CYS A 13 8.85 0.60 10.67
C CYS A 13 7.76 1.63 10.32
N GLY A 14 6.49 1.29 10.49
CA GLY A 14 5.38 2.21 10.26
C GLY A 14 5.45 3.44 11.15
N HIS A 15 5.80 3.24 12.43
CA HIS A 15 5.94 4.35 13.37
C HIS A 15 7.10 5.29 12.99
N TYR A 16 8.29 4.75 12.79
CA TYR A 16 9.49 5.56 12.57
C TYR A 16 9.53 6.21 11.18
N ARG A 17 9.08 5.50 10.17
CA ARG A 17 9.17 5.96 8.79
C ARG A 17 8.03 6.88 8.38
N LEU A 18 6.83 6.64 8.86
CA LEU A 18 5.64 7.37 8.41
C LEU A 18 4.92 8.11 9.53
N ILE A 19 4.56 7.47 10.65
CA ILE A 19 3.72 8.09 11.67
C ILE A 19 4.46 9.25 12.35
N TRP A 20 5.67 9.02 12.82
CA TRP A 20 6.42 10.06 13.51
C TRP A 20 6.75 11.25 12.61
N PRO A 21 7.33 11.10 11.41
CA PRO A 21 7.54 12.22 10.50
C PRO A 21 6.24 12.96 10.16
N SER A 22 5.14 12.24 9.94
CA SER A 22 3.83 12.85 9.67
C SER A 22 3.36 13.74 10.82
N ASN A 23 3.50 13.28 12.06
CA ASN A 23 3.15 14.08 13.24
C ASN A 23 3.99 15.37 13.36
N VAL A 24 5.27 15.30 13.00
CA VAL A 24 6.16 16.49 12.98
C VAL A 24 5.70 17.47 11.91
N LEU A 25 5.41 16.98 10.71
CA LEU A 25 4.95 17.81 9.60
C LEU A 25 3.56 18.42 9.86
N GLN A 26 2.64 17.68 10.51
CA GLN A 26 1.36 18.24 10.95
C GLN A 26 1.56 19.43 11.92
N LYS A 27 2.48 19.30 12.89
CA LYS A 27 2.83 20.40 13.81
C LYS A 27 3.45 21.59 13.11
N ALA A 28 4.10 21.37 11.97
CA ALA A 28 4.65 22.43 11.11
C ALA A 28 3.59 23.06 10.18
N GLY A 29 2.33 22.63 10.26
CA GLY A 29 1.22 23.20 9.51
C GLY A 29 0.94 22.54 8.16
N HIS A 30 1.53 21.37 7.86
CA HIS A 30 1.21 20.61 6.66
C HIS A 30 -0.08 19.80 6.83
N GLU A 31 -0.87 19.71 5.77
CA GLU A 31 -2.12 18.93 5.75
C GLU A 31 -1.82 17.44 5.50
N ILE A 32 -1.53 16.72 6.57
CA ILE A 32 -1.24 15.29 6.53
C ILE A 32 -2.29 14.54 7.35
N VAL A 33 -2.82 13.47 6.79
CA VAL A 33 -3.77 12.56 7.46
C VAL A 33 -3.12 11.18 7.56
N ILE A 34 -2.92 10.71 8.78
CA ILE A 34 -2.44 9.34 9.01
C ILE A 34 -3.66 8.43 9.07
N MET A 35 -3.70 7.45 8.15
CA MET A 35 -4.77 6.47 8.06
C MET A 35 -4.27 5.14 8.63
N PRO A 36 -4.72 4.75 9.83
CA PRO A 36 -4.36 3.45 10.37
C PRO A 36 -4.95 2.33 9.50
N PRO A 37 -4.33 1.15 9.48
CA PRO A 37 -4.86 -0.02 8.79
C PRO A 37 -6.14 -0.49 9.50
N SER A 38 -7.27 0.13 9.19
CA SER A 38 -8.58 -0.21 9.75
C SER A 38 -9.66 -0.15 8.68
N LYS A 39 -10.76 -0.87 8.90
CA LYS A 39 -11.91 -0.87 8.00
C LYS A 39 -12.56 0.51 7.86
N ASP A 40 -12.35 1.39 8.83
CA ASP A 40 -12.95 2.73 8.90
C ASP A 40 -12.04 3.82 8.33
N SER A 41 -10.94 3.44 7.70
CA SER A 41 -9.93 4.41 7.22
C SER A 41 -10.41 5.33 6.08
N GLY A 42 -11.57 5.06 5.50
CA GLY A 42 -12.03 5.79 4.30
C GLY A 42 -11.34 5.38 3.00
N PHE A 43 -10.36 4.49 3.10
CA PHE A 43 -9.68 3.86 1.96
C PHE A 43 -10.18 2.42 1.84
N MET A 44 -10.94 2.15 0.79
CA MET A 44 -11.52 0.83 0.57
C MET A 44 -11.32 0.41 -0.88
N ALA A 45 -10.87 -0.83 -1.06
CA ALA A 45 -10.81 -1.48 -2.35
C ALA A 45 -11.91 -2.55 -2.42
N SER A 46 -12.58 -2.64 -3.55
CA SER A 46 -13.56 -3.67 -3.86
C SER A 46 -12.97 -4.62 -4.89
N PHE A 47 -13.11 -5.91 -4.64
CA PHE A 47 -12.58 -6.96 -5.50
C PHE A 47 -13.68 -7.90 -5.94
N GLN A 48 -13.49 -8.48 -7.10
CA GLN A 48 -14.27 -9.59 -7.62
C GLN A 48 -13.33 -10.78 -7.81
N ASP A 49 -13.72 -11.92 -7.27
CA ASP A 49 -13.00 -13.17 -7.50
C ASP A 49 -13.37 -13.74 -8.87
N ASN A 50 -12.39 -14.19 -9.62
CA ASN A 50 -12.55 -14.89 -10.89
C ASN A 50 -12.54 -16.41 -10.67
N ASP A 51 -13.09 -17.17 -11.63
CA ASP A 51 -13.15 -18.63 -11.57
C ASP A 51 -11.77 -19.32 -11.56
N ASP A 52 -10.73 -18.64 -12.03
CA ASP A 52 -9.33 -19.09 -12.03
C ASP A 52 -8.59 -18.84 -10.71
N GLY A 53 -9.27 -18.26 -9.73
CA GLY A 53 -8.71 -17.91 -8.42
C GLY A 53 -7.94 -16.58 -8.40
N THR A 54 -7.92 -15.83 -9.49
CA THR A 54 -7.41 -14.46 -9.52
C THR A 54 -8.46 -13.48 -9.02
N GLN A 55 -8.02 -12.26 -8.68
CA GLN A 55 -8.90 -11.17 -8.27
C GLN A 55 -8.83 -10.01 -9.25
N LEU A 56 -9.97 -9.37 -9.49
CA LEU A 56 -10.07 -8.13 -10.25
C LEU A 56 -10.45 -6.99 -9.31
N LEU A 57 -9.71 -5.90 -9.35
CA LEU A 57 -10.08 -4.67 -8.67
C LEU A 57 -11.26 -4.02 -9.41
N THR A 58 -12.42 -3.96 -8.77
CA THR A 58 -13.66 -3.41 -9.35
C THR A 58 -13.98 -2.00 -8.89
N GLY A 59 -13.34 -1.55 -7.82
CA GLY A 59 -13.53 -0.20 -7.30
C GLY A 59 -12.51 0.18 -6.25
N LEU A 60 -12.27 1.49 -6.16
CA LEU A 60 -11.40 2.07 -5.15
C LEU A 60 -12.07 3.33 -4.60
N ARG A 61 -12.33 3.31 -3.29
CA ARG A 61 -12.82 4.48 -2.57
C ARG A 61 -11.65 5.12 -1.82
N VAL A 62 -11.43 6.39 -2.05
CA VAL A 62 -10.41 7.21 -1.39
C VAL A 62 -11.04 8.52 -0.93
N PRO A 63 -10.44 9.24 0.03
CA PRO A 63 -10.88 10.59 0.37
C PRO A 63 -10.84 11.49 -0.86
N ALA A 64 -11.95 12.23 -1.11
CA ALA A 64 -12.12 13.05 -2.31
C ALA A 64 -11.15 14.24 -2.39
N ASP A 65 -10.52 14.59 -1.28
CA ASP A 65 -9.57 15.69 -1.13
C ASP A 65 -8.11 15.25 -1.06
N ALA A 66 -7.83 14.00 -1.45
CA ALA A 66 -6.47 13.48 -1.49
C ALA A 66 -5.72 13.98 -2.73
N ASP A 67 -4.63 14.71 -2.51
CA ASP A 67 -3.68 15.06 -3.57
C ASP A 67 -2.57 14.01 -3.70
N VAL A 68 -2.13 13.46 -2.56
CA VAL A 68 -1.05 12.47 -2.49
C VAL A 68 -1.44 11.35 -1.54
N ILE A 69 -1.12 10.12 -1.92
CA ILE A 69 -1.22 8.93 -1.07
C ILE A 69 0.17 8.31 -0.91
N VAL A 70 0.58 8.09 0.33
CA VAL A 70 1.83 7.39 0.67
C VAL A 70 1.48 6.00 1.17
N LEU A 71 1.95 4.98 0.46
CA LEU A 71 1.75 3.57 0.78
C LEU A 71 3.03 2.97 1.33
N GLN A 72 2.99 2.38 2.52
CA GLN A 72 4.13 1.65 3.06
C GLN A 72 4.00 0.16 2.80
N ARG A 73 5.09 -0.44 2.32
CA ARG A 73 5.21 -1.89 2.02
C ARG A 73 3.99 -2.42 1.26
N PRO A 74 3.65 -1.83 0.12
CA PRO A 74 2.56 -2.34 -0.69
C PRO A 74 2.96 -3.70 -1.27
N SER A 75 2.51 -4.77 -0.64
CA SER A 75 2.87 -6.15 -0.99
C SER A 75 1.69 -6.98 -1.51
N HIS A 76 0.48 -6.41 -1.47
CA HIS A 76 -0.70 -7.11 -1.99
C HIS A 76 -0.69 -7.14 -3.51
N PRO A 77 -0.93 -8.30 -4.15
CA PRO A 77 -0.85 -8.47 -5.61
C PRO A 77 -1.73 -7.52 -6.44
N MET A 78 -2.78 -6.96 -5.84
CA MET A 78 -3.68 -6.01 -6.51
C MET A 78 -3.24 -4.54 -6.41
N GLN A 79 -2.16 -4.24 -5.70
CA GLN A 79 -1.72 -2.86 -5.50
C GLN A 79 -1.24 -2.17 -6.78
N PRO A 80 -0.63 -2.82 -7.77
CA PRO A 80 -0.35 -2.17 -9.05
C PRO A 80 -1.61 -1.59 -9.70
N SER A 81 -2.70 -2.36 -9.74
CA SER A 81 -3.99 -1.87 -10.28
C SER A 81 -4.57 -0.74 -9.44
N MET A 82 -4.40 -0.76 -8.12
CA MET A 82 -4.80 0.34 -7.23
C MET A 82 -3.99 1.60 -7.52
N ILE A 83 -2.68 1.50 -7.70
CA ILE A 83 -1.79 2.63 -8.03
C ILE A 83 -2.20 3.24 -9.37
N GLN A 84 -2.44 2.42 -10.40
CA GLN A 84 -2.92 2.89 -11.70
C GLN A 84 -4.24 3.65 -11.57
N MET A 85 -5.20 3.12 -10.80
CA MET A 85 -6.50 3.75 -10.59
C MET A 85 -6.38 5.08 -9.85
N LEU A 86 -5.53 5.18 -8.81
CA LEU A 86 -5.25 6.43 -8.11
C LEU A 86 -4.69 7.48 -9.05
N ARG A 87 -3.67 7.12 -9.83
CA ARG A 87 -3.03 8.04 -10.78
C ARG A 87 -3.97 8.48 -11.88
N SER A 88 -4.82 7.60 -12.40
CA SER A 88 -5.84 7.94 -13.39
C SER A 88 -6.87 8.96 -12.86
N ASN A 89 -7.03 9.04 -11.55
CA ASN A 89 -7.86 10.03 -10.88
C ASN A 89 -7.08 11.28 -10.42
N GLY A 90 -5.84 11.45 -10.89
CA GLY A 90 -5.02 12.63 -10.60
C GLY A 90 -4.37 12.65 -9.23
N ILE A 91 -4.37 11.53 -8.50
CA ILE A 91 -3.75 11.41 -7.18
C ILE A 91 -2.31 10.92 -7.36
N ALA A 92 -1.34 11.66 -6.81
CA ALA A 92 0.04 11.22 -6.78
C ALA A 92 0.23 10.08 -5.78
N VAL A 93 1.04 9.07 -6.14
CA VAL A 93 1.31 7.93 -5.26
C VAL A 93 2.79 7.87 -4.95
N VAL A 94 3.12 7.75 -3.67
CA VAL A 94 4.47 7.50 -3.16
C VAL A 94 4.48 6.13 -2.49
N VAL A 95 5.47 5.32 -2.85
CA VAL A 95 5.67 3.99 -2.24
C VAL A 95 6.91 4.02 -1.36
N ASP A 96 6.75 3.60 -0.11
CA ASP A 96 7.83 3.44 0.87
C ASP A 96 8.09 1.94 1.09
N MET A 97 9.28 1.48 0.70
CA MET A 97 9.75 0.10 0.89
C MET A 97 10.98 0.11 1.79
N ASP A 98 10.97 -0.70 2.82
CA ASP A 98 12.06 -0.83 3.80
C ASP A 98 12.75 -2.20 3.75
N ASP A 99 12.07 -3.21 3.22
CA ASP A 99 12.59 -4.57 3.11
C ASP A 99 12.46 -5.09 1.67
N ASP A 100 13.37 -5.96 1.27
CA ASP A 100 13.24 -6.78 0.07
C ASP A 100 12.42 -8.04 0.40
N MET A 101 11.13 -7.99 0.06
CA MET A 101 10.20 -9.10 0.30
C MET A 101 10.50 -10.34 -0.54
N SER A 102 11.28 -10.20 -1.62
CA SER A 102 11.68 -11.33 -2.48
C SER A 102 12.77 -12.19 -1.85
N SER A 103 13.58 -11.62 -0.96
CA SER A 103 14.73 -12.28 -0.32
C SER A 103 14.55 -12.56 1.17
N ILE A 104 13.31 -12.63 1.66
CA ILE A 104 13.00 -12.92 3.06
C ILE A 104 13.61 -14.28 3.48
N HIS A 105 14.38 -14.25 4.57
CA HIS A 105 15.01 -15.46 5.09
C HIS A 105 13.96 -16.49 5.60
N PRO A 106 14.13 -17.81 5.36
CA PRO A 106 13.17 -18.85 5.76
C PRO A 106 12.78 -18.85 7.25
N ASN A 107 13.65 -18.37 8.12
CA ASN A 107 13.38 -18.27 9.56
C ASN A 107 12.54 -17.02 9.93
N ASN A 108 12.24 -16.14 8.98
CA ASN A 108 11.38 -14.98 9.23
C ASN A 108 9.92 -15.43 9.26
N ILE A 109 9.14 -14.89 10.21
CA ILE A 109 7.71 -15.21 10.36
C ILE A 109 6.90 -14.91 9.08
N ALA A 110 7.32 -13.93 8.30
CA ALA A 110 6.65 -13.52 7.07
C ALA A 110 6.99 -14.42 5.86
N PHE A 111 8.01 -15.30 5.96
CA PHE A 111 8.48 -16.11 4.85
C PHE A 111 7.37 -16.93 4.17
N ASN A 112 6.53 -17.59 4.96
CA ASN A 112 5.44 -18.41 4.41
C ASN A 112 4.39 -17.63 3.63
N THR A 113 4.25 -16.33 3.91
CA THR A 113 3.33 -15.44 3.18
C THR A 113 3.94 -15.00 1.85
N TYR A 114 5.22 -14.64 1.85
CA TYR A 114 5.85 -13.97 0.70
C TYR A 114 6.69 -14.89 -0.19
N ARG A 115 6.92 -16.15 0.18
CA ARG A 115 7.65 -17.10 -0.69
C ARG A 115 6.96 -17.25 -2.05
N PRO A 116 7.70 -17.51 -3.14
CA PRO A 116 7.19 -17.49 -4.52
C PRO A 116 6.01 -18.43 -4.78
N ASP A 117 5.95 -19.56 -4.08
CA ASP A 117 4.90 -20.58 -4.22
C ASP A 117 3.73 -20.42 -3.23
N SER A 118 3.71 -19.35 -2.43
CA SER A 118 2.62 -19.10 -1.48
C SER A 118 1.30 -18.83 -2.19
N ALA A 119 0.19 -19.17 -1.52
CA ALA A 119 -1.15 -18.84 -2.02
C ALA A 119 -1.35 -17.34 -2.21
N PHE A 120 -0.76 -16.52 -1.34
CA PHE A 120 -0.79 -15.07 -1.43
C PHE A 120 -0.14 -14.55 -2.73
N ARG A 121 1.02 -15.08 -3.12
CA ARG A 121 1.72 -14.69 -4.36
C ARG A 121 1.00 -15.17 -5.63
N LYS A 122 0.16 -16.20 -5.52
CA LYS A 122 -0.61 -16.72 -6.66
C LYS A 122 -1.86 -15.90 -7.00
N ILE A 123 -2.30 -15.01 -6.10
CA ILE A 123 -3.50 -14.18 -6.32
C ILE A 123 -3.26 -13.14 -7.44
N GLY A 124 -2.03 -12.71 -7.66
CA GLY A 124 -1.72 -11.69 -8.68
C GLY A 124 -0.22 -11.48 -8.89
N VAL A 125 0.14 -10.24 -9.23
CA VAL A 125 1.50 -9.82 -9.59
C VAL A 125 2.42 -9.70 -8.37
N GLY A 126 3.72 -9.73 -8.60
CA GLY A 126 4.72 -9.63 -7.54
C GLY A 126 4.99 -8.20 -7.07
N GLU A 127 5.82 -8.08 -6.04
CA GLU A 127 6.27 -6.80 -5.48
C GLU A 127 7.00 -5.92 -6.50
N GLU A 128 7.80 -6.52 -7.39
CA GLU A 128 8.50 -5.81 -8.45
C GLU A 128 7.53 -5.05 -9.36
N ASP A 129 6.35 -5.62 -9.63
CA ASP A 129 5.32 -4.96 -10.43
C ASP A 129 4.71 -3.76 -9.71
N VAL A 130 4.61 -3.81 -8.37
CA VAL A 130 4.16 -2.66 -7.55
C VAL A 130 5.16 -1.51 -7.66
N LEU A 131 6.45 -1.80 -7.53
CA LEU A 131 7.51 -0.79 -7.62
C LEU A 131 7.61 -0.21 -9.04
N LEU A 132 7.54 -1.06 -10.07
CA LEU A 132 7.52 -0.61 -11.45
C LEU A 132 6.34 0.32 -11.74
N GLU A 133 5.16 0.00 -11.25
CA GLU A 133 3.98 0.84 -11.46
C GLU A 133 4.08 2.17 -10.69
N ALA A 134 4.66 2.18 -9.51
CA ALA A 134 4.89 3.40 -8.74
C ALA A 134 5.92 4.34 -9.42
N CYS A 135 6.85 3.80 -10.21
CA CYS A 135 7.89 4.56 -10.92
C CYS A 135 7.44 5.10 -12.30
N ARG A 136 6.32 4.67 -12.82
CA ARG A 136 5.75 5.15 -14.09
C ARG A 136 4.99 6.44 -13.94
#